data_e6cdce29bd8956ffa23111668a5619b9
#
_entry.id   e6cdce29bd8956ffa23111668a5619b9
#
_cell.length_a   1.000
_cell.length_b   1.000
_cell.length_c   1.000
_cell.angle_alpha   90.00
_cell.angle_beta   90.00
_cell.angle_gamma   90.00
#
_symmetry.space_group_name_H-M   'P 1'
#
loop_
_entity.id
_entity.type
_entity.pdbx_description
1 polymer ?
#
loop_
_entity_poly.entity_id
_entity_poly.type
_entity_poly.pdbx_seq_one_letter_code
_entity_poly.pdbx_strand_id
1 'polypeptide(L)'
;MKTTCIAALLLTVASGAALADTDCTFEPRSKWMTADAVKAQVEQKGVTVQRIETDDGCYEVHGVRKNGDRVELKLHPITAAVVEENVKYAQAATAAAGTTR
;
A
#
# COMPACT_ATOMS: atom_id res chain seq x y z
N MET A 1 12.39 -31.35 50.83
CA MET A 1 12.25 -30.96 50.25
C MET A 1 11.69 -30.72 49.23
N LYS A 2 11.33 -30.38 48.69
CA LYS A 2 10.73 -30.12 47.75
C LYS A 2 10.89 -29.23 46.96
N THR A 3 11.08 -29.05 46.03
CA THR A 3 11.34 -28.22 45.26
C THR A 3 10.49 -27.94 44.35
N THR A 4 10.17 -27.19 43.98
CA THR A 4 9.33 -26.86 43.16
C THR A 4 9.77 -26.31 42.06
N CYS A 5 9.64 -26.62 41.10
CA CYS A 5 10.02 -26.15 40.00
C CYS A 5 9.12 -25.40 39.37
N ILE A 6 9.27 -24.45 38.96
CA ILE A 6 8.43 -23.72 38.35
C ILE A 6 8.62 -23.62 36.99
N ALA A 7 7.95 -23.84 36.24
CA ALA A 7 8.10 -23.86 34.92
C ALA A 7 7.76 -22.63 34.37
N ALA A 8 8.47 -22.04 33.93
CA ALA A 8 8.17 -20.79 33.45
C ALA A 8 7.73 -20.88 32.14
N LEU A 9 6.93 -20.63 31.73
CA LEU A 9 6.46 -20.65 30.53
C LEU A 9 6.56 -19.54 29.82
N LEU A 10 6.97 -19.39 28.92
CA LEU A 10 7.10 -18.40 28.10
C LEU A 10 6.35 -18.33 27.01
N LEU A 11 5.85 -17.74 26.64
CA LEU A 11 5.17 -17.52 25.62
C LEU A 11 5.54 -16.73 24.71
N THR A 12 5.71 -16.74 23.81
CA THR A 12 6.10 -16.01 22.90
C THR A 12 5.16 -15.72 21.99
N VAL A 13 4.89 -14.93 21.61
CA VAL A 13 4.03 -14.56 20.77
C VAL A 13 4.39 -14.19 19.61
N ALA A 14 4.27 -14.43 18.74
CA ALA A 14 4.61 -14.22 17.54
C ALA A 14 3.94 -13.30 16.90
N SER A 15 4.03 -12.46 16.71
CA SER A 15 3.38 -11.58 16.12
C SER A 15 3.20 -11.65 14.84
N GLY A 16 3.19 -12.05 14.20
CA GLY A 16 2.85 -12.14 12.99
C GLY A 16 2.78 -11.26 12.11
N ALA A 17 2.67 -10.57 12.00
CA ALA A 17 2.61 -9.67 11.16
C ALA A 17 2.55 -9.92 9.89
N ALA A 18 3.03 -10.20 9.34
CA ALA A 18 2.98 -10.43 8.15
C ALA A 18 2.11 -9.97 7.31
N LEU A 19 1.56 -9.84 7.07
CA LEU A 19 0.82 -9.47 6.27
C LEU A 19 1.07 -9.19 5.08
N ALA A 20 1.61 -9.60 4.46
CA ALA A 20 1.82 -9.39 3.22
C ALA A 20 0.70 -8.88 2.50
N ASP A 21 -0.28 -9.38 2.48
CA ASP A 21 -1.26 -8.91 1.75
C ASP A 21 -2.03 -7.97 2.33
N THR A 22 -2.41 -7.05 1.77
CA THR A 22 -3.08 -6.14 2.35
C THR A 22 -4.42 -6.10 1.96
N ASP A 23 -5.27 -6.54 2.65
CA ASP A 23 -6.63 -6.43 2.34
C ASP A 23 -7.07 -5.21 3.05
N CYS A 24 -7.44 -4.22 2.36
CA CYS A 24 -7.83 -2.98 2.98
C CYS A 24 -9.14 -3.09 3.73
N THR A 25 -10.11 -3.74 3.16
CA THR A 25 -11.37 -3.83 3.82
C THR A 25 -12.17 -4.99 3.28
N PHE A 26 -13.07 -5.51 4.09
CA PHE A 26 -13.95 -6.54 3.62
C PHE A 26 -15.34 -5.96 3.43
N GLU A 27 -15.49 -4.66 3.53
CA GLU A 27 -16.79 -4.05 3.34
C GLU A 27 -17.21 -4.16 1.88
N PRO A 28 -18.47 -4.25 1.63
CA PRO A 28 -18.94 -4.38 0.26
C PRO A 28 -18.66 -3.10 -0.51
N ARG A 29 -18.55 -3.27 -1.83
CA ARG A 29 -18.28 -2.15 -2.66
C ARG A 29 -19.25 -1.02 -2.51
N SER A 30 -20.43 -1.28 -2.07
CA SER A 30 -21.39 -0.22 -1.92
C SER A 30 -20.96 0.77 -0.85
N LYS A 31 -19.99 0.41 -0.03
CA LYS A 31 -19.54 1.32 0.97
C LYS A 31 -18.25 2.00 0.58
N TRP A 32 -17.75 1.70 -0.57
CA TRP A 32 -16.50 2.26 -1.00
C TRP A 32 -16.70 3.64 -1.61
N MET A 33 -15.68 4.45 -1.56
CA MET A 33 -15.72 5.72 -2.25
C MET A 33 -15.77 5.42 -3.72
N THR A 34 -16.27 6.33 -4.50
CA THR A 34 -16.29 6.09 -5.94
C THR A 34 -14.88 6.26 -6.45
N ALA A 35 -14.60 5.68 -7.57
CA ALA A 35 -13.30 5.82 -8.17
C ALA A 35 -13.01 7.28 -8.46
N ASP A 36 -14.00 8.06 -8.84
CA ASP A 36 -13.79 9.45 -9.12
C ASP A 36 -13.38 10.19 -7.85
N ALA A 37 -13.99 9.85 -6.74
CA ALA A 37 -13.65 10.51 -5.48
C ALA A 37 -12.23 10.17 -5.08
N VAL A 38 -11.82 8.93 -5.29
CA VAL A 38 -10.49 8.53 -4.96
C VAL A 38 -9.51 9.24 -5.87
N LYS A 39 -9.86 9.34 -7.14
CA LYS A 39 -9.00 10.00 -8.09
C LYS A 39 -8.75 11.43 -7.65
N ALA A 40 -9.80 12.11 -7.26
CA ALA A 40 -9.68 13.50 -6.85
C ALA A 40 -8.75 13.62 -5.64
N GLN A 41 -8.87 12.73 -4.71
CA GLN A 41 -8.04 12.80 -3.54
C GLN A 41 -6.59 12.53 -3.87
N VAL A 42 -6.34 11.60 -4.73
CA VAL A 42 -4.98 11.27 -5.11
C VAL A 42 -4.38 12.42 -5.90
N GLU A 43 -5.19 13.04 -6.73
CA GLU A 43 -4.66 14.13 -7.53
C GLU A 43 -4.32 15.34 -6.67
N GLN A 44 -4.96 15.49 -5.55
CA GLN A 44 -4.63 16.56 -4.66
C GLN A 44 -3.26 16.33 -4.05
N LYS A 45 -2.76 15.11 -4.10
CA LYS A 45 -1.46 14.83 -3.57
C LYS A 45 -0.38 14.97 -4.62
N GLY A 46 -0.75 15.47 -5.77
CA GLY A 46 0.25 15.71 -6.79
C GLY A 46 0.48 14.57 -7.76
N VAL A 47 -0.43 13.64 -7.81
CA VAL A 47 -0.29 12.52 -8.70
C VAL A 47 -1.35 12.61 -9.78
N THR A 48 -0.95 12.47 -11.02
CA THR A 48 -1.90 12.46 -12.11
C THR A 48 -2.30 11.00 -12.28
N VAL A 49 -3.55 10.72 -12.03
CA VAL A 49 -4.02 9.33 -12.06
C VAL A 49 -4.21 8.84 -13.47
N GLN A 50 -3.64 7.70 -13.78
CA GLN A 50 -3.79 7.13 -15.09
C GLN A 50 -4.73 5.95 -15.09
N ARG A 51 -4.81 5.25 -14.01
CA ARG A 51 -5.66 4.09 -13.96
C ARG A 51 -5.99 3.72 -12.52
N ILE A 52 -7.19 3.28 -12.28
CA ILE A 52 -7.57 2.84 -10.96
C ILE A 52 -8.15 1.44 -11.08
N GLU A 53 -7.68 0.53 -10.27
CA GLU A 53 -8.16 -0.82 -10.27
C GLU A 53 -8.50 -1.22 -8.85
N THR A 54 -9.10 -2.35 -8.67
CA THR A 54 -9.36 -2.82 -7.33
C THR A 54 -8.55 -4.09 -7.13
N ASP A 55 -8.08 -4.28 -5.93
CA ASP A 55 -7.26 -5.43 -5.68
C ASP A 55 -7.36 -5.79 -4.21
N ASP A 56 -7.87 -6.97 -3.89
CA ASP A 56 -7.94 -7.45 -2.52
C ASP A 56 -8.50 -6.42 -1.55
N GLY A 57 -9.62 -5.88 -1.87
CA GLY A 57 -10.27 -4.97 -0.94
C GLY A 57 -9.68 -3.59 -0.91
N CYS A 58 -8.80 -3.28 -1.83
CA CYS A 58 -8.19 -1.96 -1.90
C CYS A 58 -8.39 -1.38 -3.26
N TYR A 59 -8.19 -0.09 -3.39
CA TYR A 59 -8.12 0.53 -4.69
C TYR A 59 -6.63 0.58 -5.01
N GLU A 60 -6.28 0.32 -6.23
CA GLU A 60 -4.92 0.42 -6.65
C GLU A 60 -4.85 1.50 -7.69
N VAL A 61 -4.10 2.54 -7.44
CA VAL A 61 -4.04 3.67 -8.33
C VAL A 61 -2.69 3.75 -8.99
N HIS A 62 -2.68 3.87 -10.30
CA HIS A 62 -1.45 4.02 -11.03
C HIS A 62 -1.41 5.43 -11.56
N GLY A 63 -0.34 6.12 -11.35
CA GLY A 63 -0.26 7.49 -11.78
C GLY A 63 1.16 7.97 -11.89
N VAL A 64 1.30 9.26 -12.13
CA VAL A 64 2.59 9.84 -12.36
C VAL A 64 2.68 11.14 -11.59
N ARG A 65 3.79 11.36 -10.95
CA ARG A 65 4.00 12.62 -10.24
C ARG A 65 4.55 13.66 -11.18
N LYS A 66 4.56 14.89 -10.73
CA LYS A 66 5.04 15.95 -11.59
C LYS A 66 6.43 15.75 -12.09
N ASN A 67 7.25 15.12 -11.33
CA ASN A 67 8.62 14.93 -11.79
C ASN A 67 8.76 13.73 -12.71
N GLY A 68 7.65 13.09 -13.07
CA GLY A 68 7.74 11.97 -13.97
C GLY A 68 7.82 10.61 -13.32
N ASP A 69 7.92 10.55 -12.01
CA ASP A 69 7.98 9.27 -11.36
C ASP A 69 6.65 8.56 -11.46
N ARG A 70 6.67 7.29 -11.72
CA ARG A 70 5.44 6.55 -11.76
C ARG A 70 5.18 6.01 -10.40
N VAL A 71 3.96 6.07 -9.95
CA VAL A 71 3.63 5.58 -8.63
C VAL A 71 2.46 4.64 -8.70
N GLU A 72 2.46 3.70 -7.81
CA GLU A 72 1.38 2.78 -7.71
C GLU A 72 0.99 2.85 -6.26
N LEU A 73 -0.21 3.25 -5.96
CA LEU A 73 -0.66 3.42 -4.60
C LEU A 73 -1.80 2.48 -4.29
N LYS A 74 -1.75 1.86 -3.12
CA LYS A 74 -2.89 1.10 -2.69
C LYS A 74 -3.56 1.91 -1.64
N LEU A 75 -4.85 2.08 -1.76
CA LEU A 75 -5.58 2.92 -0.84
C LEU A 75 -6.75 2.18 -0.24
N HIS A 76 -7.03 2.53 0.99
CA HIS A 76 -8.19 1.99 1.66
C HIS A 76 -9.38 2.61 0.96
N PRO A 77 -10.31 1.81 0.47
CA PRO A 77 -11.40 2.34 -0.35
C PRO A 77 -12.43 3.16 0.40
N ILE A 78 -12.43 3.12 1.70
CA ILE A 78 -13.40 3.86 2.44
C ILE A 78 -12.81 5.15 2.95
N THR A 79 -11.53 5.17 3.29
CA THR A 79 -10.94 6.37 3.83
C THR A 79 -9.97 7.03 2.89
N ALA A 80 -9.58 6.33 1.84
CA ALA A 80 -8.60 6.82 0.87
C ALA A 80 -7.20 6.92 1.48
N ALA A 81 -6.98 6.27 2.61
CA ALA A 81 -5.66 6.32 3.20
C ALA A 81 -4.71 5.46 2.38
N VAL A 82 -3.53 5.94 2.14
CA VAL A 82 -2.56 5.18 1.37
C VAL A 82 -1.97 4.12 2.28
N VAL A 83 -2.12 2.88 1.92
CA VAL A 83 -1.58 1.81 2.72
C VAL A 83 -0.31 1.23 2.13
N GLU A 84 -0.06 1.48 0.88
CA GLU A 84 1.16 0.99 0.28
C GLU A 84 1.53 1.87 -0.88
N GLU A 85 2.78 2.13 -1.07
CA GLU A 85 3.20 2.97 -2.15
C GLU A 85 4.45 2.40 -2.80
N ASN A 86 4.42 2.24 -4.09
CA ASN A 86 5.56 1.78 -4.84
C ASN A 86 5.90 2.85 -5.85
N VAL A 87 7.13 3.24 -5.89
CA VAL A 87 7.52 4.31 -6.80
C VAL A 87 8.54 3.81 -7.78
N LYS A 88 8.35 4.11 -9.06
CA LYS A 88 9.30 3.76 -10.04
C LYS A 88 9.80 5.06 -10.57
N TYR A 89 11.02 5.36 -10.31
CA TYR A 89 11.54 6.65 -10.65
C TYR A 89 11.77 6.83 -12.14
N ALA A 90 11.30 7.91 -12.62
CA ALA A 90 11.49 8.18 -14.01
C ALA A 90 12.95 8.20 -14.27
N GLN A 91 13.66 8.72 -13.34
CA GLN A 91 15.01 8.80 -13.52
C GLN A 91 15.63 7.49 -13.56
N ALA A 92 15.09 6.54 -12.98
CA ALA A 92 15.67 5.24 -12.97
C ALA A 92 15.89 4.81 -14.37
N ALA A 93 14.94 5.04 -15.19
CA ALA A 93 15.09 4.57 -16.52
C ALA A 93 16.14 5.39 -17.17
N THR A 94 16.13 6.63 -16.92
CA THR A 94 17.09 7.45 -17.53
C THR A 94 18.44 7.15 -16.99
N ALA A 95 18.48 6.96 -15.75
CA ALA A 95 19.73 6.70 -15.14
C ALA A 95 20.30 5.44 -15.68
N ALA A 96 19.48 4.51 -15.86
CA ALA A 96 19.98 3.28 -16.34
C ALA A 96 20.57 3.55 -17.67
N ALA A 97 19.87 4.30 -18.43
CA ALA A 97 20.37 4.52 -19.71
C ALA A 97 21.62 5.28 -19.57
N GLY A 98 21.57 6.23 -18.76
CA GLY A 98 22.70 7.05 -18.67
C GLY A 98 23.84 6.35 -18.13
N THR A 99 23.62 5.52 -17.29
CA THR A 99 24.72 4.99 -16.71
C THR A 99 25.30 4.16 -17.55
N THR A 100 24.73 3.88 -18.42
CA THR A 100 25.37 3.01 -19.11
C THR A 100 26.27 3.68 -19.72
N ARG A 101 26.64 4.25 -19.54
CA ARG A 101 27.44 4.94 -20.05
C ARG A 101 28.16 5.14 -19.87
#